data_227e5f012be0262cab77033f08f418cf
#
_entry.id   227e5f012be0262cab77033f08f418cf
#
_cell.length_a   1.000
_cell.length_b   1.000
_cell.length_c   1.000
_cell.angle_alpha   90.00
_cell.angle_beta   90.00
_cell.angle_gamma   90.00
#
_symmetry.space_group_name_H-M   'P 1'
#
loop_
_entity.id
_entity.type
_entity.pdbx_description
1 polymer ?
#
loop_
_entity_poly.entity_id
_entity_poly.type
_entity_poly.pdbx_seq_one_letter_code
_entity_poly.pdbx_strand_id
1 'polypeptide(L)'
;MKRIPTTVFSEWAAIGRDERMAKGHEVAVKSMLEYALKGLDHYNFIAAGCGNGWVVRLVKAHTGCAAAAGVDGAHMMIEKARSIDPTGVYYHADLSNWAPNKKVHVVHSMEVVYYLSDPKAFIANVYKNWLKEDGRLIVGLDFYKENTVSHSWPEDCGVSIMQLLPEATWVGFFKEAGFRNVQSWRVDAKENWAGTLVTTAVK
;
A
#
# COMPACT_ATOMS: atom_id res chain seq x y z
N MET A 1 -4.46 25.07 -6.23
CA MET A 1 -3.86 24.97 -4.89
C MET A 1 -3.73 23.49 -4.55
N LYS A 2 -2.56 23.03 -4.12
CA LYS A 2 -2.34 21.63 -3.69
C LYS A 2 -3.02 21.37 -2.35
N ARG A 3 -3.57 20.16 -2.19
CA ARG A 3 -4.32 19.75 -1.00
C ARG A 3 -3.72 18.48 -0.42
N ILE A 4 -4.03 18.19 0.84
CA ILE A 4 -3.55 16.97 1.49
C ILE A 4 -4.10 15.74 0.77
N PRO A 5 -3.32 14.66 0.63
CA PRO A 5 -3.69 13.46 -0.14
C PRO A 5 -5.04 12.88 0.27
N THR A 6 -5.33 12.76 1.56
CA THR A 6 -6.58 12.18 2.06
C THR A 6 -7.84 12.94 1.64
N THR A 7 -7.74 14.27 1.47
CA THR A 7 -8.84 15.09 0.91
C THR A 7 -9.04 14.78 -0.57
N VAL A 8 -7.96 14.77 -1.35
CA VAL A 8 -8.01 14.49 -2.80
C VAL A 8 -8.58 13.09 -3.05
N PHE A 9 -8.13 12.08 -2.31
CA PHE A 9 -8.61 10.71 -2.46
C PHE A 9 -10.07 10.52 -2.00
N SER A 10 -10.52 11.26 -0.99
CA SER A 10 -11.94 11.28 -0.61
C SER A 10 -12.82 11.78 -1.75
N GLU A 11 -12.42 12.83 -2.45
CA GLU A 11 -13.14 13.32 -3.64
C GLU A 11 -13.10 12.31 -4.79
N TRP A 12 -11.96 11.64 -5.02
CA TRP A 12 -11.85 10.62 -6.05
C TRP A 12 -12.78 9.42 -5.82
N ALA A 13 -12.99 9.04 -4.55
CA ALA A 13 -13.97 8.02 -4.20
C ALA A 13 -15.40 8.45 -4.59
N ALA A 14 -15.75 9.72 -4.36
CA ALA A 14 -17.07 10.25 -4.68
C ALA A 14 -17.39 10.27 -6.19
N ILE A 15 -16.37 10.42 -7.04
CA ILE A 15 -16.52 10.48 -8.50
C ILE A 15 -16.15 9.17 -9.23
N GLY A 16 -15.89 8.07 -8.50
CA GLY A 16 -15.56 6.76 -9.06
C GLY A 16 -14.17 6.64 -9.72
N ARG A 17 -13.24 7.57 -9.45
CA ARG A 17 -11.88 7.52 -10.00
C ARG A 17 -11.06 6.39 -9.40
N ASP A 18 -11.33 6.01 -8.16
CA ASP A 18 -10.72 4.92 -7.42
C ASP A 18 -10.86 3.55 -8.11
N GLU A 19 -11.97 3.31 -8.79
CA GLU A 19 -12.21 2.04 -9.51
C GLU A 19 -11.29 1.89 -10.73
N ARG A 20 -11.02 3.00 -11.44
CA ARG A 20 -10.06 3.00 -12.55
C ARG A 20 -8.63 2.78 -12.06
N MET A 21 -8.27 3.36 -10.91
CA MET A 21 -6.96 3.13 -10.28
C MET A 21 -6.79 1.66 -9.89
N ALA A 22 -7.78 1.05 -9.25
CA ALA A 22 -7.76 -0.36 -8.89
C ALA A 22 -7.49 -1.26 -10.11
N LYS A 23 -8.17 -0.99 -11.23
CA LYS A 23 -7.95 -1.72 -12.49
C LYS A 23 -6.54 -1.50 -13.06
N GLY A 24 -6.01 -0.28 -12.99
CA GLY A 24 -4.66 0.05 -13.46
C GLY A 24 -3.56 -0.70 -12.69
N HIS A 25 -3.76 -0.95 -11.40
CA HIS A 25 -2.78 -1.60 -10.54
C HIS A 25 -2.97 -3.13 -10.41
N GLU A 26 -3.95 -3.72 -11.11
CA GLU A 26 -4.31 -5.13 -10.92
C GLU A 26 -3.13 -6.09 -11.16
N VAL A 27 -2.34 -5.84 -12.22
CA VAL A 27 -1.18 -6.69 -12.59
C VAL A 27 -0.11 -6.65 -11.49
N ALA A 28 0.23 -5.45 -11.01
CA ALA A 28 1.22 -5.26 -9.97
C ALA A 28 0.76 -5.90 -8.65
N VAL A 29 -0.49 -5.64 -8.23
CA VAL A 29 -1.05 -6.18 -6.99
C VAL A 29 -1.13 -7.70 -7.03
N LYS A 30 -1.52 -8.33 -8.15
CA LYS A 30 -1.49 -9.80 -8.27
C LYS A 30 -0.09 -10.36 -8.07
N SER A 31 0.91 -9.79 -8.76
CA SER A 31 2.32 -10.19 -8.58
C SER A 31 2.79 -10.02 -7.13
N MET A 32 2.43 -8.91 -6.49
CA MET A 32 2.75 -8.67 -5.08
C MET A 32 2.12 -9.71 -4.16
N LEU A 33 0.85 -10.03 -4.35
CA LEU A 33 0.14 -11.01 -3.52
C LEU A 33 0.64 -12.43 -3.73
N GLU A 34 0.91 -12.84 -4.99
CA GLU A 34 1.52 -14.14 -5.29
C GLU A 34 2.85 -14.32 -4.55
N TYR A 35 3.68 -13.27 -4.47
CA TYR A 35 4.92 -13.31 -3.71
C TYR A 35 4.68 -13.31 -2.20
N ALA A 36 3.89 -12.36 -1.70
CA ALA A 36 3.72 -12.14 -0.26
C ALA A 36 2.98 -13.29 0.45
N LEU A 37 2.04 -13.96 -0.24
CA LEU A 37 1.24 -15.04 0.31
C LEU A 37 1.83 -16.44 0.09
N LYS A 38 2.89 -16.55 -0.71
CA LYS A 38 3.52 -17.84 -1.03
C LYS A 38 3.94 -18.60 0.22
N GLY A 39 3.42 -19.82 0.37
CA GLY A 39 3.74 -20.73 1.48
C GLY A 39 3.12 -20.32 2.82
N LEU A 40 2.14 -19.43 2.81
CA LEU A 40 1.38 -19.06 4.01
C LEU A 40 0.03 -19.79 4.03
N ASP A 41 -0.16 -20.57 5.09
CA ASP A 41 -1.45 -21.14 5.45
C ASP A 41 -1.93 -20.48 6.75
N HIS A 42 -3.22 -20.14 6.83
CA HIS A 42 -3.83 -19.51 8.00
C HIS A 42 -3.16 -18.20 8.44
N TYR A 43 -3.20 -17.18 7.58
CA TYR A 43 -2.58 -15.89 7.81
C TYR A 43 -3.59 -14.76 8.04
N ASN A 44 -3.16 -13.72 8.76
CA ASN A 44 -3.85 -12.43 8.88
C ASN A 44 -3.16 -11.39 8.02
N PHE A 45 -3.95 -10.55 7.37
CA PHE A 45 -3.53 -9.57 6.36
C PHE A 45 -4.06 -8.17 6.67
N ILE A 46 -3.26 -7.14 6.40
CA ILE A 46 -3.71 -5.74 6.38
C ILE A 46 -3.26 -5.07 5.08
N ALA A 47 -4.21 -4.40 4.42
CA ALA A 47 -3.92 -3.42 3.36
C ALA A 47 -3.78 -2.03 3.99
N ALA A 48 -2.58 -1.46 3.98
CA ALA A 48 -2.29 -0.09 4.40
C ALA A 48 -2.47 0.86 3.22
N GLY A 49 -3.39 1.82 3.36
CA GLY A 49 -3.91 2.62 2.25
C GLY A 49 -4.83 1.79 1.36
N CYS A 50 -5.85 1.20 1.96
CA CYS A 50 -6.68 0.19 1.29
C CYS A 50 -7.65 0.77 0.24
N GLY A 51 -7.80 2.09 0.18
CA GLY A 51 -8.77 2.75 -0.68
C GLY A 51 -10.18 2.18 -0.48
N ASN A 52 -10.86 1.84 -1.57
CA ASN A 52 -12.19 1.22 -1.55
C ASN A 52 -12.22 -0.26 -1.11
N GLY A 53 -11.10 -0.78 -0.61
CA GLY A 53 -11.00 -2.12 -0.03
C GLY A 53 -10.90 -3.29 -1.02
N TRP A 54 -10.66 -3.05 -2.32
CA TRP A 54 -10.65 -4.11 -3.33
C TRP A 54 -9.59 -5.20 -3.08
N VAL A 55 -8.37 -4.83 -2.62
CA VAL A 55 -7.33 -5.80 -2.26
C VAL A 55 -7.73 -6.61 -1.03
N VAL A 56 -8.38 -5.99 -0.04
CA VAL A 56 -8.89 -6.68 1.16
C VAL A 56 -9.90 -7.76 0.76
N ARG A 57 -10.85 -7.42 -0.13
CA ARG A 57 -11.84 -8.38 -0.65
C ARG A 57 -11.19 -9.51 -1.43
N LEU A 58 -10.20 -9.19 -2.26
CA LEU A 58 -9.44 -10.19 -3.03
C LEU A 58 -8.73 -11.19 -2.11
N VAL A 59 -8.04 -10.70 -1.09
CA VAL A 59 -7.30 -11.53 -0.13
C VAL A 59 -8.26 -12.32 0.78
N LYS A 60 -9.39 -11.73 1.19
CA LYS A 60 -10.41 -12.41 2.00
C LYS A 60 -10.97 -13.66 1.30
N ALA A 61 -11.03 -13.64 -0.03
CA ALA A 61 -11.46 -14.79 -0.84
C ALA A 61 -10.37 -15.84 -1.06
N HIS A 62 -9.12 -15.56 -0.67
CA HIS A 62 -7.99 -16.48 -0.86
C HIS A 62 -8.02 -17.60 0.19
N THR A 63 -7.83 -18.85 -0.26
CA THR A 63 -7.71 -20.02 0.63
C THR A 63 -6.53 -19.81 1.58
N GLY A 64 -6.71 -20.00 2.87
CA GLY A 64 -5.70 -19.76 3.89
C GLY A 64 -5.76 -18.37 4.54
N CYS A 65 -6.55 -17.42 4.02
CA CYS A 65 -6.79 -16.16 4.72
C CYS A 65 -7.68 -16.38 5.95
N ALA A 66 -7.12 -16.18 7.14
CA ALA A 66 -7.87 -16.24 8.39
C ALA A 66 -8.61 -14.94 8.69
N ALA A 67 -8.01 -13.81 8.37
CA ALA A 67 -8.61 -12.48 8.47
C ALA A 67 -7.90 -11.48 7.55
N ALA A 68 -8.67 -10.62 6.90
CA ALA A 68 -8.16 -9.49 6.14
C ALA A 68 -8.84 -8.20 6.60
N ALA A 69 -8.05 -7.13 6.73
CA ALA A 69 -8.53 -5.80 7.09
C ALA A 69 -7.88 -4.73 6.22
N GLY A 70 -8.50 -3.56 6.14
CA GLY A 70 -7.95 -2.39 5.48
C GLY A 70 -7.89 -1.19 6.40
N VAL A 71 -6.92 -0.31 6.18
CA VAL A 71 -6.84 1.00 6.83
C VAL A 71 -6.52 2.06 5.80
N ASP A 72 -7.19 3.20 5.87
CA ASP A 72 -6.99 4.34 4.98
C ASP A 72 -7.28 5.67 5.69
N GLY A 73 -6.54 6.71 5.32
CA GLY A 73 -6.75 8.06 5.84
C GLY A 73 -7.86 8.83 5.13
N ALA A 74 -8.31 8.39 3.97
CA ALA A 74 -9.38 9.05 3.21
C ALA A 74 -10.76 8.52 3.64
N HIS A 75 -11.53 9.36 4.34
CA HIS A 75 -12.82 8.98 4.91
C HIS A 75 -13.76 8.36 3.87
N MET A 76 -13.95 9.02 2.72
CA MET A 76 -14.87 8.54 1.68
C MET A 76 -14.44 7.22 1.02
N MET A 77 -13.13 6.90 1.02
CA MET A 77 -12.64 5.58 0.62
C MET A 77 -13.11 4.50 1.58
N ILE A 78 -13.03 4.74 2.88
CA ILE A 78 -13.50 3.80 3.91
C ILE A 78 -15.02 3.63 3.89
N GLU A 79 -15.77 4.72 3.72
CA GLU A 79 -17.24 4.63 3.57
C GLU A 79 -17.62 3.81 2.33
N LYS A 80 -16.94 4.02 1.22
CA LYS A 80 -17.13 3.22 0.00
C LYS A 80 -16.75 1.75 0.22
N ALA A 81 -15.62 1.47 0.87
CA ALA A 81 -15.21 0.10 1.18
C ALA A 81 -16.27 -0.64 2.01
N ARG A 82 -16.81 0.02 3.06
CA ARG A 82 -17.88 -0.52 3.91
C ARG A 82 -19.20 -0.71 3.17
N SER A 83 -19.54 0.17 2.24
CA SER A 83 -20.75 0.03 1.43
C SER A 83 -20.69 -1.15 0.47
N ILE A 84 -19.50 -1.45 -0.08
CA ILE A 84 -19.29 -2.58 -0.99
C ILE A 84 -19.15 -3.91 -0.23
N ASP A 85 -18.49 -3.91 0.95
CA ASP A 85 -18.30 -5.09 1.80
C ASP A 85 -18.70 -4.76 3.25
N PRO A 86 -20.03 -4.81 3.57
CA PRO A 86 -20.53 -4.47 4.90
C PRO A 86 -20.03 -5.38 6.02
N THR A 87 -19.52 -6.55 5.69
CA THR A 87 -18.94 -7.53 6.64
C THR A 87 -17.41 -7.42 6.74
N GLY A 88 -16.79 -6.55 5.94
CA GLY A 88 -15.36 -6.32 5.94
C GLY A 88 -14.91 -5.48 7.14
N VAL A 89 -13.63 -5.59 7.45
CA VAL A 89 -13.01 -4.82 8.53
C VAL A 89 -12.20 -3.68 7.93
N TYR A 90 -12.68 -2.45 8.09
CA TYR A 90 -12.07 -1.24 7.53
C TYR A 90 -11.93 -0.16 8.60
N TYR A 91 -10.72 0.41 8.73
CA TYR A 91 -10.37 1.45 9.68
C TYR A 91 -10.13 2.77 8.96
N HIS A 92 -10.82 3.82 9.38
CA HIS A 92 -10.46 5.19 9.00
C HIS A 92 -9.44 5.69 10.01
N ALA A 93 -8.17 5.81 9.60
CA ALA A 93 -7.09 6.23 10.50
C ALA A 93 -5.88 6.79 9.74
N ASP A 94 -5.13 7.66 10.40
CA ASP A 94 -3.85 8.17 9.91
C ASP A 94 -2.77 7.08 10.04
N LEU A 95 -2.24 6.64 8.90
CA LEU A 95 -1.20 5.60 8.83
C LEU A 95 0.07 5.97 9.61
N SER A 96 0.35 7.25 9.79
CA SER A 96 1.53 7.72 10.51
C SER A 96 1.52 7.35 11.99
N ASN A 97 0.31 7.22 12.58
CA ASN A 97 0.12 7.03 14.02
C ASN A 97 -0.64 5.75 14.38
N TRP A 98 -1.26 5.10 13.39
CA TRP A 98 -2.07 3.92 13.62
C TRP A 98 -1.23 2.65 13.72
N ALA A 99 -1.72 1.68 14.47
CA ALA A 99 -1.25 0.30 14.46
C ALA A 99 -2.43 -0.64 14.79
N PRO A 100 -2.43 -1.88 14.28
CA PRO A 100 -3.47 -2.86 14.60
C PRO A 100 -3.37 -3.31 16.06
N ASN A 101 -4.52 -3.62 16.67
CA ASN A 101 -4.56 -4.16 18.03
C ASN A 101 -3.88 -5.53 18.17
N LYS A 102 -3.78 -6.28 17.07
CA LYS A 102 -3.09 -7.57 16.99
C LYS A 102 -2.17 -7.57 15.78
N LYS A 103 -0.93 -7.99 15.97
CA LYS A 103 0.04 -8.13 14.88
C LYS A 103 -0.41 -9.16 13.85
N VAL A 104 -0.07 -8.90 12.59
CA VAL A 104 -0.47 -9.69 11.42
C VAL A 104 0.71 -10.36 10.74
N HIS A 105 0.44 -11.28 9.83
CA HIS A 105 1.46 -12.00 9.07
C HIS A 105 1.89 -11.23 7.83
N VAL A 106 0.97 -10.46 7.20
CA VAL A 106 1.26 -9.72 5.96
C VAL A 106 0.69 -8.32 6.05
N VAL A 107 1.52 -7.33 5.73
CA VAL A 107 1.11 -5.95 5.45
C VAL A 107 1.42 -5.65 3.99
N HIS A 108 0.41 -5.21 3.26
CA HIS A 108 0.49 -4.81 1.86
C HIS A 108 0.19 -3.32 1.74
N SER A 109 0.92 -2.62 0.90
CA SER A 109 0.64 -1.21 0.57
C SER A 109 0.93 -0.97 -0.91
N MET A 110 -0.04 -0.44 -1.65
CA MET A 110 0.11 -0.10 -3.07
C MET A 110 -0.24 1.36 -3.29
N GLU A 111 0.69 2.12 -3.86
CA GLU A 111 0.52 3.54 -4.22
C GLU A 111 0.15 4.45 -3.03
N VAL A 112 0.80 4.26 -1.89
CA VAL A 112 0.43 4.98 -0.65
C VAL A 112 1.62 5.65 0.04
N VAL A 113 2.72 4.93 0.25
CA VAL A 113 3.74 5.36 1.23
C VAL A 113 4.45 6.66 0.84
N TYR A 114 4.51 7.00 -0.42
CA TYR A 114 5.08 8.27 -0.88
C TYR A 114 4.17 9.49 -0.61
N TYR A 115 2.90 9.28 -0.21
CA TYR A 115 2.02 10.35 0.27
C TYR A 115 2.20 10.67 1.75
N LEU A 116 2.99 9.88 2.48
CA LEU A 116 3.28 10.14 3.89
C LEU A 116 4.38 11.19 4.03
N SER A 117 4.29 12.01 5.06
CA SER A 117 5.32 13.01 5.38
C SER A 117 6.64 12.35 5.78
N ASP A 118 6.56 11.19 6.46
CA ASP A 118 7.72 10.38 6.85
C ASP A 118 7.50 8.90 6.54
N PRO A 119 7.77 8.47 5.30
CA PRO A 119 7.63 7.07 4.90
C PRO A 119 8.60 6.14 5.63
N LYS A 120 9.77 6.63 6.05
CA LYS A 120 10.74 5.86 6.84
C LYS A 120 10.16 5.50 8.21
N ALA A 121 9.58 6.48 8.91
CA ALA A 121 8.94 6.24 10.20
C ALA A 121 7.76 5.26 10.08
N PHE A 122 6.97 5.36 9.00
CA PHE A 122 5.88 4.40 8.73
C PHE A 122 6.41 2.96 8.58
N ILE A 123 7.44 2.74 7.75
CA ILE A 123 8.03 1.42 7.54
C ILE A 123 8.58 0.85 8.87
N ALA A 124 9.24 1.69 9.67
CA ALA A 124 9.72 1.30 11.00
C ALA A 124 8.57 0.97 11.97
N ASN A 125 7.45 1.71 11.92
CA ASN A 125 6.24 1.43 12.70
C ASN A 125 5.62 0.09 12.30
N VAL A 126 5.53 -0.21 11.00
CA VAL A 126 5.04 -1.51 10.50
C VAL A 126 5.91 -2.65 11.03
N TYR A 127 7.23 -2.53 10.94
CA TYR A 127 8.16 -3.50 11.49
C TYR A 127 7.92 -3.76 12.99
N LYS A 128 7.87 -2.70 13.77
CA LYS A 128 7.82 -2.78 15.23
C LYS A 128 6.45 -3.23 15.75
N ASN A 129 5.39 -2.64 15.22
CA ASN A 129 4.07 -2.67 15.84
C ASN A 129 3.02 -3.47 15.06
N TRP A 130 3.16 -3.63 13.72
CA TRP A 130 2.12 -4.29 12.93
C TRP A 130 2.42 -5.75 12.63
N LEU A 131 3.69 -6.10 12.42
CA LEU A 131 4.08 -7.43 11.99
C LEU A 131 4.41 -8.37 13.17
N LYS A 132 3.95 -9.61 13.04
CA LYS A 132 4.46 -10.75 13.81
C LYS A 132 5.92 -11.03 13.40
N GLU A 133 6.63 -11.84 14.22
CA GLU A 133 7.89 -12.42 13.77
C GLU A 133 7.65 -13.27 12.51
N ASP A 134 8.59 -13.25 11.58
CA ASP A 134 8.48 -13.81 10.22
C ASP A 134 7.38 -13.18 9.35
N GLY A 135 6.74 -12.11 9.82
CA GLY A 135 5.74 -11.36 9.05
C GLY A 135 6.37 -10.61 7.88
N ARG A 136 5.60 -10.40 6.83
CA ARG A 136 6.06 -9.79 5.57
C ARG A 136 5.45 -8.40 5.36
N LEU A 137 6.29 -7.44 4.96
CA LEU A 137 5.85 -6.17 4.39
C LEU A 137 6.10 -6.20 2.89
N ILE A 138 5.12 -5.82 2.09
CA ILE A 138 5.25 -5.61 0.65
C ILE A 138 4.64 -4.28 0.23
N VAL A 139 5.42 -3.47 -0.48
CA VAL A 139 5.06 -2.12 -0.92
C VAL A 139 5.25 -2.01 -2.43
N GLY A 140 4.26 -1.48 -3.12
CA GLY A 140 4.29 -1.15 -4.54
C GLY A 140 4.21 0.36 -4.77
N LEU A 141 5.07 0.90 -5.63
CA LEU A 141 5.21 2.32 -5.93
C LEU A 141 5.34 2.54 -7.43
N ASP A 142 4.53 3.46 -7.96
CA ASP A 142 4.68 3.98 -9.32
C ASP A 142 5.37 5.34 -9.34
N PHE A 143 5.30 6.09 -8.22
CA PHE A 143 5.96 7.38 -8.05
C PHE A 143 7.32 7.22 -7.36
N TYR A 144 8.38 7.16 -8.16
CA TYR A 144 9.77 7.10 -7.70
C TYR A 144 10.72 7.68 -8.77
N LYS A 145 11.94 8.01 -8.37
CA LYS A 145 12.85 8.83 -9.17
C LYS A 145 13.18 8.23 -10.55
N GLU A 146 13.30 6.92 -10.65
CA GLU A 146 13.63 6.23 -11.90
C GLU A 146 12.42 6.07 -12.85
N ASN A 147 11.19 6.35 -12.39
CA ASN A 147 9.99 6.37 -13.21
C ASN A 147 9.63 7.81 -13.62
N THR A 148 10.34 8.33 -14.61
CA THR A 148 10.28 9.76 -14.99
C THR A 148 8.90 10.22 -15.43
N VAL A 149 8.07 9.34 -16.00
CA VAL A 149 6.73 9.68 -16.47
C VAL A 149 5.77 10.01 -15.32
N SER A 150 6.08 9.61 -14.09
CA SER A 150 5.28 9.91 -12.91
C SER A 150 5.63 11.26 -12.26
N HIS A 151 6.72 11.93 -12.67
CA HIS A 151 7.21 13.12 -11.98
C HIS A 151 6.24 14.31 -11.97
N SER A 152 5.34 14.42 -12.95
CA SER A 152 4.31 15.47 -13.00
C SER A 152 3.11 15.20 -12.08
N TRP A 153 2.97 14.00 -11.53
CA TRP A 153 1.78 13.60 -10.76
C TRP A 153 1.42 14.48 -9.56
N PRO A 154 2.38 15.06 -8.80
CA PRO A 154 2.02 15.99 -7.72
C PRO A 154 1.23 17.19 -8.20
N GLU A 155 1.53 17.68 -9.43
CA GLU A 155 0.80 18.77 -10.08
C GLU A 155 -0.52 18.27 -10.66
N ASP A 156 -0.50 17.17 -11.41
CA ASP A 156 -1.64 16.61 -12.12
C ASP A 156 -2.74 16.15 -11.16
N CYS A 157 -2.35 15.60 -9.99
CA CYS A 157 -3.26 15.16 -8.95
C CYS A 157 -3.62 16.27 -7.95
N GLY A 158 -2.90 17.37 -7.94
CA GLY A 158 -3.11 18.49 -7.01
C GLY A 158 -2.85 18.13 -5.55
N VAL A 159 -1.91 17.21 -5.28
CA VAL A 159 -1.54 16.77 -3.93
C VAL A 159 -0.34 17.55 -3.39
N SER A 160 -0.37 17.84 -2.09
CA SER A 160 0.65 18.64 -1.41
C SER A 160 1.87 17.84 -0.97
N ILE A 161 1.75 16.52 -0.83
CA ILE A 161 2.81 15.63 -0.37
C ILE A 161 2.90 14.44 -1.33
N MET A 162 4.05 14.32 -2.01
CA MET A 162 4.49 13.14 -2.75
C MET A 162 6.03 13.09 -2.69
N GLN A 163 6.57 12.05 -2.09
CA GLN A 163 8.01 11.87 -1.86
C GLN A 163 8.67 11.25 -3.09
N LEU A 164 9.33 12.08 -3.91
CA LEU A 164 10.09 11.61 -5.08
C LEU A 164 11.47 11.11 -4.64
N LEU A 165 11.57 9.85 -4.28
CA LEU A 165 12.79 9.22 -3.80
C LEU A 165 13.28 8.15 -4.77
N PRO A 166 14.60 7.91 -4.86
CA PRO A 166 15.16 6.84 -5.67
C PRO A 166 14.87 5.46 -5.05
N GLU A 167 14.84 4.41 -5.89
CA GLU A 167 14.68 3.02 -5.47
C GLU A 167 15.61 2.64 -4.31
N ALA A 168 16.89 3.04 -4.39
CA ALA A 168 17.86 2.74 -3.33
C ALA A 168 17.44 3.29 -1.96
N THR A 169 16.79 4.46 -1.91
CA THR A 169 16.28 5.05 -0.66
C THR A 169 15.08 4.25 -0.13
N TRP A 170 14.13 3.86 -0.99
CA TRP A 170 13.00 3.04 -0.60
C TRP A 170 13.46 1.70 0.00
N VAL A 171 14.37 1.00 -0.68
CA VAL A 171 15.00 -0.25 -0.17
C VAL A 171 15.78 0.00 1.14
N GLY A 172 16.46 1.15 1.24
CA GLY A 172 17.19 1.58 2.44
C GLY A 172 16.30 1.64 3.68
N PHE A 173 15.07 2.18 3.57
CA PHE A 173 14.14 2.29 4.70
C PHE A 173 13.78 0.93 5.32
N PHE A 174 13.65 -0.12 4.50
CA PHE A 174 13.41 -1.47 5.01
C PHE A 174 14.63 -2.01 5.78
N LYS A 175 15.83 -1.82 5.24
CA LYS A 175 17.08 -2.26 5.89
C LYS A 175 17.28 -1.55 7.21
N GLU A 176 17.09 -0.23 7.24
CA GLU A 176 17.24 0.60 8.43
C GLU A 176 16.20 0.29 9.51
N ALA A 177 14.99 -0.15 9.12
CA ALA A 177 13.97 -0.61 10.06
C ALA A 177 14.29 -1.97 10.70
N GLY A 178 15.28 -2.71 10.19
CA GLY A 178 15.69 -4.03 10.69
C GLY A 178 15.10 -5.22 9.94
N PHE A 179 14.43 -4.99 8.82
CA PHE A 179 13.92 -6.08 7.98
C PHE A 179 15.07 -6.90 7.39
N ARG A 180 14.87 -8.21 7.27
CA ARG A 180 15.76 -9.16 6.59
C ARG A 180 15.19 -9.57 5.23
N ASN A 181 16.04 -10.14 4.36
CA ASN A 181 15.67 -10.60 3.03
C ASN A 181 14.99 -9.51 2.19
N VAL A 182 15.50 -8.28 2.28
CA VAL A 182 14.97 -7.15 1.51
C VAL A 182 15.23 -7.38 0.03
N GLN A 183 14.17 -7.39 -0.76
CA GLN A 183 14.22 -7.57 -2.21
C GLN A 183 13.41 -6.48 -2.90
N SER A 184 13.80 -6.10 -4.11
CA SER A 184 13.02 -5.23 -4.97
C SER A 184 13.04 -5.73 -6.41
N TRP A 185 11.95 -5.48 -7.12
CA TRP A 185 11.82 -5.73 -8.56
C TRP A 185 10.79 -4.78 -9.17
N ARG A 186 10.67 -4.81 -10.48
CA ARG A 186 9.70 -4.00 -11.23
C ARG A 186 8.69 -4.88 -11.93
N VAL A 187 7.42 -4.50 -11.84
CA VAL A 187 6.31 -5.20 -12.47
C VAL A 187 5.77 -4.38 -13.64
N ASP A 188 5.47 -5.04 -14.74
CA ASP A 188 4.85 -4.46 -15.94
C ASP A 188 5.66 -3.28 -16.55
N ALA A 189 7.00 -3.33 -16.50
CA ALA A 189 7.86 -2.34 -17.13
C ALA A 189 7.72 -2.38 -18.66
N LYS A 190 7.70 -1.18 -19.30
CA LYS A 190 7.56 -0.97 -20.75
C LYS A 190 8.53 0.11 -21.21
N GLU A 191 8.67 0.30 -22.52
CA GLU A 191 9.62 1.26 -23.11
C GLU A 191 9.60 2.65 -22.47
N ASN A 192 8.41 3.19 -22.17
CA ASN A 192 8.23 4.51 -21.55
C ASN A 192 7.63 4.46 -20.15
N TRP A 193 7.74 3.32 -19.49
CA TRP A 193 7.20 3.08 -18.15
C TRP A 193 8.15 2.18 -17.37
N ALA A 194 8.77 2.71 -16.33
CA ALA A 194 9.76 1.96 -15.54
C ALA A 194 9.16 0.78 -14.75
N GLY A 195 7.84 0.64 -14.75
CA GLY A 195 7.12 -0.39 -14.01
C GLY A 195 6.81 0.02 -12.58
N THR A 196 5.93 -0.71 -11.93
CA THR A 196 5.70 -0.61 -10.49
C THR A 196 6.92 -1.14 -9.74
N LEU A 197 7.57 -0.28 -8.96
CA LEU A 197 8.64 -0.70 -8.05
C LEU A 197 8.02 -1.43 -6.86
N VAL A 198 8.29 -2.72 -6.76
CA VAL A 198 7.89 -3.53 -5.61
C VAL A 198 9.08 -3.74 -4.69
N THR A 199 8.90 -3.45 -3.40
CA THR A 199 9.87 -3.76 -2.35
C THR A 199 9.20 -4.63 -1.29
N THR A 200 9.86 -5.71 -0.90
CA THR A 200 9.37 -6.63 0.14
C THR A 200 10.48 -7.06 1.09
N ALA A 201 10.09 -7.43 2.29
CA ALA A 201 11.00 -7.94 3.29
C ALA A 201 10.28 -8.71 4.41
N VAL A 202 11.04 -9.44 5.20
CA VAL A 202 10.59 -10.24 6.33
C VAL A 202 11.09 -9.60 7.64
N LYS A 203 10.21 -9.55 8.64
CA LYS A 203 10.57 -9.14 9.99
C LYS A 203 11.46 -10.16 10.69
#